data_8ca671eb11ffd448e09d9be7bc9adf4b
#
_entry.id   8ca671eb11ffd448e09d9be7bc9adf4b
#
_cell.length_a   1.000
_cell.length_b   1.000
_cell.length_c   1.000
_cell.angle_alpha   90.00
_cell.angle_beta   90.00
_cell.angle_gamma   90.00
#
_symmetry.space_group_name_H-M   'P 1'
#
loop_
_entity.id
_entity.type
_entity.pdbx_description
1 polymer ?
#
loop_
_entity_poly.entity_id
_entity_poly.type
_entity_poly.pdbx_seq_one_letter_code
_entity_poly.pdbx_strand_id
1 'polypeptide(L)'
;SYLKTHISGHTNFLSVIKANAYGHELEEFVSRLNDLTDGFAVVRLDEAMKIRKISNKPILLMQGVYQQNEIDQVIEHNLMTVLHTHEQINLYKDIQSKTKIWIKFNTGMNRLGFQMSEADQIQSFINDQNVLMTHLASSDVPSDPSNQKQMSKFQDLYDSFSTKPERSILNSSGVINFPSHAYDWVRCGIGLYGGVSGVTELKTAVTFKSKIISINKIKKGDAVGYGGRIRAKQDMSIAVVYCGYADGFPQSALDGTSVRINDKEAKMFGRVSMDLITIDITHLNDVKFGDWVEFWSPQHSINKFADYNKLISYELMTRIDRRVRRVIYEN
;
A
#
# COMPACT_ATOMS: atom_id res chain seq x y z
N SER A 1 16.79 -2.52 5.92
CA SER A 1 15.55 -1.73 6.09
C SER A 1 14.90 -2.07 7.44
N TYR A 2 14.19 -1.12 8.04
CA TYR A 2 13.53 -1.27 9.35
C TYR A 2 12.65 -2.54 9.44
N LEU A 3 11.85 -2.84 8.40
CA LEU A 3 11.02 -4.05 8.41
C LEU A 3 11.84 -5.34 8.49
N LYS A 4 13.00 -5.40 7.85
CA LYS A 4 13.87 -6.59 7.90
C LYS A 4 14.52 -6.80 9.28
N THR A 5 14.60 -5.80 10.14
CA THR A 5 15.12 -6.00 11.51
C THR A 5 14.16 -6.76 12.44
N HIS A 6 12.90 -6.94 12.02
CA HIS A 6 11.87 -7.66 12.78
C HIS A 6 11.74 -9.14 12.38
N ILE A 7 12.47 -9.59 11.35
CA ILE A 7 12.39 -10.98 10.86
C ILE A 7 13.75 -11.66 10.97
N SER A 8 13.73 -13.00 11.00
CA SER A 8 14.96 -13.78 11.00
C SER A 8 15.64 -13.76 9.63
N GLY A 9 16.96 -14.05 9.58
CA GLY A 9 17.70 -14.17 8.32
C GLY A 9 17.22 -15.31 7.40
N HIS A 10 16.40 -16.23 7.90
CA HIS A 10 15.82 -17.32 7.12
C HIS A 10 14.46 -16.98 6.51
N THR A 11 13.83 -15.90 6.93
CA THR A 11 12.53 -15.45 6.41
C THR A 11 12.70 -14.68 5.12
N ASN A 12 12.08 -15.13 4.04
CA ASN A 12 12.05 -14.43 2.77
C ASN A 12 11.12 -13.22 2.81
N PHE A 13 11.56 -12.12 2.24
CA PHE A 13 10.86 -10.84 2.24
C PHE A 13 10.29 -10.54 0.86
N LEU A 14 8.96 -10.63 0.68
CA LEU A 14 8.27 -10.19 -0.53
C LEU A 14 7.88 -8.72 -0.45
N SER A 15 8.39 -7.93 -1.37
CA SER A 15 7.97 -6.55 -1.59
C SER A 15 6.66 -6.52 -2.38
N VAL A 16 5.57 -6.09 -1.74
CA VAL A 16 4.26 -5.96 -2.40
C VAL A 16 4.17 -4.61 -3.08
N ILE A 17 4.24 -4.65 -4.42
CA ILE A 17 4.36 -3.46 -5.29
C ILE A 17 3.24 -3.36 -6.33
N LYS A 18 2.08 -3.94 -6.06
CA LYS A 18 0.87 -3.83 -6.88
C LYS A 18 0.38 -2.39 -7.03
N ALA A 19 -0.55 -2.15 -7.95
CA ALA A 19 -1.12 -0.85 -8.25
C ALA A 19 -0.04 0.19 -8.58
N ASN A 20 0.84 -0.14 -9.55
CA ASN A 20 1.97 0.68 -9.96
C ASN A 20 2.88 1.09 -8.79
N ALA A 21 3.28 0.09 -7.97
CA ALA A 21 4.02 0.31 -6.72
C ALA A 21 3.30 1.33 -5.79
N TYR A 22 2.00 1.12 -5.55
CA TYR A 22 1.15 2.05 -4.78
C TYR A 22 1.21 3.49 -5.34
N GLY A 23 1.28 3.64 -6.66
CA GLY A 23 1.36 4.93 -7.36
C GLY A 23 2.76 5.54 -7.46
N HIS A 24 3.83 4.81 -7.04
CA HIS A 24 5.21 5.31 -6.98
C HIS A 24 6.07 4.99 -8.21
N GLU A 25 5.48 4.54 -9.33
CA GLU A 25 6.14 4.05 -10.54
C GLU A 25 6.84 2.69 -10.34
N LEU A 26 6.21 1.65 -10.88
CA LEU A 26 6.56 0.25 -10.65
C LEU A 26 8.01 -0.08 -11.04
N GLU A 27 8.41 0.31 -12.24
CA GLU A 27 9.72 -0.08 -12.81
C GLU A 27 10.86 0.54 -12.01
N GLU A 28 10.74 1.81 -11.66
CA GLU A 28 11.72 2.50 -10.82
C GLU A 28 11.81 1.89 -9.42
N PHE A 29 10.65 1.58 -8.85
CA PHE A 29 10.59 0.99 -7.50
C PHE A 29 11.23 -0.40 -7.46
N VAL A 30 11.02 -1.21 -8.51
CA VAL A 30 11.67 -2.53 -8.68
C VAL A 30 13.18 -2.38 -8.74
N SER A 31 13.70 -1.47 -9.57
CA SER A 31 15.14 -1.25 -9.72
C SER A 31 15.82 -0.92 -8.39
N ARG A 32 15.18 -0.10 -7.56
CA ARG A 32 15.72 0.30 -6.24
C ARG A 32 15.60 -0.78 -5.17
N LEU A 33 14.58 -1.65 -5.26
CA LEU A 33 14.36 -2.70 -4.27
C LEU A 33 15.01 -4.03 -4.64
N ASN A 34 15.50 -4.20 -5.86
CA ASN A 34 15.94 -5.50 -6.36
C ASN A 34 16.93 -6.19 -5.42
N ASP A 35 17.93 -5.47 -4.92
CA ASP A 35 18.95 -6.04 -4.03
C ASP A 35 18.53 -6.09 -2.55
N LEU A 36 17.39 -5.48 -2.22
CA LEU A 36 16.87 -5.38 -0.86
C LEU A 36 15.73 -6.35 -0.56
N THR A 37 15.20 -7.04 -1.57
CA THR A 37 14.06 -7.96 -1.46
C THR A 37 14.43 -9.37 -1.90
N ASP A 38 13.70 -10.37 -1.43
CA ASP A 38 13.85 -11.75 -1.86
C ASP A 38 12.87 -12.11 -2.99
N GLY A 39 11.90 -11.22 -3.26
CA GLY A 39 10.96 -11.32 -4.36
C GLY A 39 9.94 -10.19 -4.35
N PHE A 40 9.10 -10.18 -5.36
CA PHE A 40 8.04 -9.19 -5.55
C PHE A 40 6.66 -9.84 -5.49
N ALA A 41 5.65 -9.07 -5.12
CA ALA A 41 4.27 -9.54 -5.15
C ALA A 41 3.36 -8.45 -5.76
N VAL A 42 2.55 -8.86 -6.74
CA VAL A 42 1.58 -8.03 -7.45
C VAL A 42 0.25 -8.76 -7.58
N VAL A 43 -0.73 -8.13 -8.19
CA VAL A 43 -2.06 -8.71 -8.38
C VAL A 43 -2.31 -9.06 -9.84
N ARG A 44 -1.84 -8.23 -10.75
CA ARG A 44 -2.14 -8.34 -12.18
C ARG A 44 -0.96 -8.95 -12.94
N LEU A 45 -1.28 -9.74 -13.97
CA LEU A 45 -0.28 -10.37 -14.82
C LEU A 45 0.57 -9.33 -15.58
N ASP A 46 -0.05 -8.26 -16.07
CA ASP A 46 0.66 -7.17 -16.75
C ASP A 46 1.68 -6.45 -15.83
N GLU A 47 1.40 -6.34 -14.54
CA GLU A 47 2.38 -5.84 -13.55
C GLU A 47 3.55 -6.82 -13.39
N ALA A 48 3.26 -8.13 -13.29
CA ALA A 48 4.31 -9.15 -13.19
C ALA A 48 5.22 -9.18 -14.43
N MET A 49 4.63 -9.00 -15.61
CA MET A 49 5.39 -8.94 -16.87
C MET A 49 6.32 -7.73 -16.94
N LYS A 50 5.91 -6.58 -16.42
CA LYS A 50 6.78 -5.40 -16.32
C LYS A 50 7.96 -5.66 -15.39
N ILE A 51 7.72 -6.28 -14.23
CA ILE A 51 8.77 -6.64 -13.27
C ILE A 51 9.74 -7.63 -13.89
N ARG A 52 9.24 -8.68 -14.58
CA ARG A 52 10.06 -9.72 -15.17
C ARG A 52 11.05 -9.20 -16.22
N LYS A 53 10.75 -8.09 -16.90
CA LYS A 53 11.67 -7.44 -17.85
C LYS A 53 12.93 -6.87 -17.19
N ILE A 54 12.88 -6.59 -15.89
CA ILE A 54 13.94 -5.88 -15.16
C ILE A 54 14.45 -6.64 -13.92
N SER A 55 13.82 -7.76 -13.57
CA SER A 55 14.21 -8.57 -12.41
C SER A 55 14.00 -10.07 -12.66
N ASN A 56 14.98 -10.89 -12.27
CA ASN A 56 14.88 -12.34 -12.26
C ASN A 56 14.40 -12.91 -10.90
N LYS A 57 14.10 -12.07 -9.94
CA LYS A 57 13.63 -12.51 -8.62
C LYS A 57 12.26 -13.17 -8.68
N PRO A 58 11.90 -13.99 -7.69
CA PRO A 58 10.55 -14.56 -7.57
C PRO A 58 9.48 -13.47 -7.63
N ILE A 59 8.39 -13.72 -8.37
CA ILE A 59 7.25 -12.81 -8.48
C ILE A 59 5.98 -13.59 -8.15
N LEU A 60 5.22 -13.12 -7.16
CA LEU A 60 3.96 -13.73 -6.72
C LEU A 60 2.76 -12.97 -7.28
N LEU A 61 1.88 -13.68 -7.99
CA LEU A 61 0.54 -13.22 -8.33
C LEU A 61 -0.41 -13.50 -7.15
N MET A 62 -0.71 -12.47 -6.35
CA MET A 62 -1.41 -12.60 -5.05
C MET A 62 -2.88 -13.03 -5.14
N GLN A 63 -3.48 -13.01 -6.32
CA GLN A 63 -4.85 -13.49 -6.58
C GLN A 63 -4.87 -14.65 -7.58
N GLY A 64 -3.68 -15.03 -8.11
CA GLY A 64 -3.57 -16.01 -9.16
C GLY A 64 -4.11 -15.51 -10.49
N VAL A 65 -4.35 -16.44 -11.40
CA VAL A 65 -4.95 -16.22 -12.72
C VAL A 65 -6.18 -17.12 -12.88
N TYR A 66 -7.04 -16.80 -13.84
CA TYR A 66 -8.37 -17.42 -13.97
C TYR A 66 -8.63 -17.99 -15.37
N GLN A 67 -7.69 -17.83 -16.30
CA GLN A 67 -7.83 -18.26 -17.68
C GLN A 67 -6.64 -19.13 -18.10
N GLN A 68 -6.90 -20.12 -18.97
CA GLN A 68 -5.87 -21.06 -19.40
C GLN A 68 -4.69 -20.36 -20.10
N ASN A 69 -4.93 -19.37 -20.94
CA ASN A 69 -3.89 -18.61 -21.63
C ASN A 69 -3.02 -17.76 -20.70
N GLU A 70 -3.50 -17.42 -19.50
CA GLU A 70 -2.71 -16.74 -18.48
C GLU A 70 -1.78 -17.72 -17.75
N ILE A 71 -2.19 -18.99 -17.61
CA ILE A 71 -1.38 -20.04 -16.98
C ILE A 71 -0.11 -20.29 -17.78
N ASP A 72 -0.22 -20.32 -19.12
CA ASP A 72 0.95 -20.49 -19.99
C ASP A 72 1.99 -19.38 -19.73
N GLN A 73 1.54 -18.15 -19.53
CA GLN A 73 2.42 -17.04 -19.17
C GLN A 73 3.01 -17.17 -17.76
N VAL A 74 2.23 -17.68 -16.80
CA VAL A 74 2.74 -17.96 -15.43
C VAL A 74 3.90 -18.95 -15.49
N ILE A 75 3.78 -20.00 -16.27
CA ILE A 75 4.82 -21.03 -16.45
C ILE A 75 6.01 -20.46 -17.22
N GLU A 76 5.79 -19.86 -18.39
CA GLU A 76 6.82 -19.31 -19.27
C GLU A 76 7.72 -18.30 -18.55
N HIS A 77 7.11 -17.46 -17.71
CA HIS A 77 7.82 -16.41 -16.99
C HIS A 77 8.20 -16.77 -15.56
N ASN A 78 8.08 -18.05 -15.18
CA ASN A 78 8.43 -18.56 -13.85
C ASN A 78 7.83 -17.69 -12.72
N LEU A 79 6.51 -17.47 -12.77
CA LEU A 79 5.78 -16.70 -11.77
C LEU A 79 5.21 -17.66 -10.72
N MET A 80 5.24 -17.25 -9.45
CA MET A 80 4.49 -17.90 -8.38
C MET A 80 3.04 -17.47 -8.42
N THR A 81 2.10 -18.34 -8.04
CA THR A 81 0.67 -18.05 -8.09
C THR A 81 -0.06 -18.44 -6.81
N VAL A 82 -1.08 -17.67 -6.43
CA VAL A 82 -1.98 -18.00 -5.33
C VAL A 82 -3.19 -18.72 -5.86
N LEU A 83 -3.54 -19.87 -5.26
CA LEU A 83 -4.80 -20.55 -5.47
C LEU A 83 -5.70 -20.39 -4.23
N HIS A 84 -6.95 -20.06 -4.44
CA HIS A 84 -7.90 -19.78 -3.37
C HIS A 84 -9.35 -20.19 -3.71
N THR A 85 -9.56 -20.86 -4.86
CA THR A 85 -10.86 -21.42 -5.28
C THR A 85 -10.64 -22.77 -5.96
N HIS A 86 -11.72 -23.60 -5.99
CA HIS A 86 -11.68 -24.90 -6.65
C HIS A 86 -11.54 -24.80 -8.17
N GLU A 87 -12.02 -23.72 -8.78
CA GLU A 87 -11.83 -23.45 -10.20
C GLU A 87 -10.35 -23.30 -10.54
N GLN A 88 -9.60 -22.57 -9.70
CA GLN A 88 -8.15 -22.46 -9.87
C GLN A 88 -7.45 -23.81 -9.63
N ILE A 89 -7.85 -24.58 -8.61
CA ILE A 89 -7.33 -25.95 -8.40
C ILE A 89 -7.49 -26.79 -9.66
N ASN A 90 -8.69 -26.78 -10.28
CA ASN A 90 -8.95 -27.53 -11.51
C ASN A 90 -8.05 -27.10 -12.69
N LEU A 91 -7.76 -25.81 -12.81
CA LEU A 91 -6.85 -25.29 -13.83
C LEU A 91 -5.38 -25.74 -13.63
N TYR A 92 -4.95 -25.94 -12.38
CA TYR A 92 -3.57 -26.23 -12.05
C TYR A 92 -3.28 -27.71 -11.74
N LYS A 93 -4.30 -28.59 -11.68
CA LYS A 93 -4.14 -29.99 -11.21
C LYS A 93 -3.08 -30.79 -11.98
N ASP A 94 -2.97 -30.60 -13.31
CA ASP A 94 -2.05 -31.35 -14.16
C ASP A 94 -0.69 -30.66 -14.35
N ILE A 95 -0.52 -29.45 -13.79
CA ILE A 95 0.66 -28.62 -13.98
C ILE A 95 1.25 -28.04 -12.68
N GLN A 96 0.77 -28.54 -11.54
CA GLN A 96 1.18 -28.03 -10.23
C GLN A 96 2.69 -28.08 -9.96
N SER A 97 3.42 -28.99 -10.61
CA SER A 97 4.88 -29.10 -10.49
C SER A 97 5.65 -28.08 -11.35
N LYS A 98 4.98 -27.34 -12.22
CA LYS A 98 5.62 -26.38 -13.13
C LYS A 98 5.78 -24.98 -12.56
N THR A 99 5.16 -24.70 -11.41
CA THR A 99 5.27 -23.39 -10.73
C THR A 99 5.10 -23.55 -9.22
N LYS A 100 5.70 -22.66 -8.45
CA LYS A 100 5.50 -22.62 -6.99
C LYS A 100 4.13 -22.06 -6.67
N ILE A 101 3.30 -22.86 -6.01
CA ILE A 101 1.91 -22.57 -5.68
C ILE A 101 1.80 -22.08 -4.23
N TRP A 102 1.02 -21.06 -4.00
CA TRP A 102 0.63 -20.56 -2.69
C TRP A 102 -0.84 -20.89 -2.44
N ILE A 103 -1.12 -21.75 -1.47
CA ILE A 103 -2.48 -22.15 -1.12
C ILE A 103 -3.02 -21.23 -0.04
N LYS A 104 -4.07 -20.50 -0.38
CA LYS A 104 -4.62 -19.52 0.54
C LYS A 104 -5.85 -20.01 1.25
N PHE A 105 -5.82 -19.94 2.60
CA PHE A 105 -6.96 -20.22 3.47
C PHE A 105 -7.54 -18.97 4.11
N ASN A 106 -8.86 -18.97 4.29
CA ASN A 106 -9.60 -17.96 5.01
C ASN A 106 -9.66 -18.31 6.51
N THR A 107 -8.80 -17.69 7.29
CA THR A 107 -8.79 -17.88 8.75
C THR A 107 -9.69 -16.90 9.51
N GLY A 108 -10.33 -15.94 8.79
CA GLY A 108 -11.24 -14.98 9.43
C GLY A 108 -11.37 -13.62 8.74
N MET A 109 -10.60 -13.34 7.67
CA MET A 109 -10.73 -12.08 6.92
C MET A 109 -11.97 -12.07 6.00
N ASN A 110 -12.49 -13.23 5.61
CA ASN A 110 -13.71 -13.44 4.82
C ASN A 110 -13.73 -12.71 3.47
N ARG A 111 -12.58 -12.70 2.79
CA ARG A 111 -12.43 -12.05 1.47
C ARG A 111 -12.04 -13.04 0.38
N LEU A 112 -10.96 -13.79 0.56
CA LEU A 112 -10.45 -14.81 -0.36
C LEU A 112 -9.80 -15.94 0.44
N GLY A 113 -9.84 -17.16 -0.10
CA GLY A 113 -9.22 -18.36 0.47
C GLY A 113 -10.23 -19.47 0.71
N PHE A 114 -9.73 -20.72 0.66
CA PHE A 114 -10.50 -21.90 1.02
C PHE A 114 -10.98 -21.84 2.46
N GLN A 115 -12.14 -22.40 2.73
CA GLN A 115 -12.59 -22.59 4.11
C GLN A 115 -11.75 -23.69 4.77
N MET A 116 -11.65 -23.66 6.09
CA MET A 116 -10.91 -24.66 6.85
C MET A 116 -11.43 -26.08 6.62
N SER A 117 -12.75 -26.22 6.41
CA SER A 117 -13.43 -27.49 6.11
C SER A 117 -13.14 -28.06 4.72
N GLU A 118 -12.48 -27.29 3.84
CA GLU A 118 -12.14 -27.72 2.48
C GLU A 118 -10.72 -28.30 2.39
N ALA A 119 -9.97 -28.33 3.51
CA ALA A 119 -8.57 -28.73 3.55
C ALA A 119 -8.31 -30.10 2.93
N ASP A 120 -9.16 -31.10 3.23
CA ASP A 120 -9.03 -32.46 2.70
C ASP A 120 -9.19 -32.52 1.17
N GLN A 121 -10.04 -31.66 0.61
CA GLN A 121 -10.34 -31.63 -0.83
C GLN A 121 -9.16 -31.15 -1.68
N ILE A 122 -8.25 -30.39 -1.07
CA ILE A 122 -7.10 -29.78 -1.77
C ILE A 122 -5.78 -30.32 -1.26
N GLN A 123 -5.79 -31.41 -0.47
CA GLN A 123 -4.60 -31.97 0.16
C GLN A 123 -3.52 -32.35 -0.85
N SER A 124 -3.84 -32.76 -2.08
CA SER A 124 -2.89 -33.06 -3.13
C SER A 124 -1.99 -31.87 -3.54
N PHE A 125 -2.42 -30.65 -3.24
CA PHE A 125 -1.63 -29.42 -3.44
C PHE A 125 -0.81 -29.04 -2.21
N ILE A 126 -0.96 -29.71 -1.08
CA ILE A 126 -0.20 -29.46 0.15
C ILE A 126 1.05 -30.32 0.14
N ASN A 127 2.17 -29.73 -0.20
CA ASN A 127 3.47 -30.39 -0.26
C ASN A 127 4.59 -29.40 0.18
N ASP A 128 5.81 -29.88 0.32
CA ASP A 128 6.97 -29.13 0.80
C ASP A 128 7.53 -28.07 -0.18
N GLN A 129 7.06 -28.09 -1.43
CA GLN A 129 7.46 -27.12 -2.45
C GLN A 129 6.51 -25.91 -2.50
N ASN A 130 5.32 -26.03 -1.92
CA ASN A 130 4.26 -25.02 -1.94
C ASN A 130 4.26 -24.18 -0.66
N VAL A 131 3.48 -23.13 -0.65
CA VAL A 131 3.35 -22.21 0.49
C VAL A 131 1.91 -22.17 0.99
N LEU A 132 1.71 -22.46 2.26
CA LEU A 132 0.45 -22.24 2.94
C LEU A 132 0.36 -20.77 3.36
N MET A 133 -0.73 -20.07 2.99
CA MET A 133 -0.87 -18.67 3.34
C MET A 133 -2.25 -18.30 3.88
N THR A 134 -2.25 -17.27 4.70
CA THR A 134 -3.46 -16.52 5.09
C THR A 134 -3.17 -15.02 5.12
N HIS A 135 -4.13 -14.21 5.57
CA HIS A 135 -3.97 -12.77 5.74
C HIS A 135 -4.71 -12.28 6.98
N LEU A 136 -3.99 -11.61 7.86
CA LEU A 136 -4.55 -11.01 9.07
C LEU A 136 -5.43 -9.81 8.70
N ALA A 137 -6.61 -9.73 9.32
CA ALA A 137 -7.57 -8.66 9.06
C ALA A 137 -7.23 -7.36 9.82
N SER A 138 -6.69 -7.48 11.03
CA SER A 138 -6.51 -6.37 11.98
C SER A 138 -5.09 -6.31 12.54
N SER A 139 -4.08 -6.68 11.74
CA SER A 139 -2.68 -6.70 12.19
C SER A 139 -2.11 -5.34 12.58
N ASP A 140 -2.73 -4.25 12.16
CA ASP A 140 -2.46 -2.86 12.53
C ASP A 140 -3.01 -2.47 13.91
N VAL A 141 -3.91 -3.28 14.48
CA VAL A 141 -4.46 -3.14 15.83
C VAL A 141 -4.04 -4.37 16.66
N PRO A 142 -2.85 -4.35 17.30
CA PRO A 142 -2.30 -5.55 17.96
C PRO A 142 -3.20 -6.15 19.06
N SER A 143 -4.01 -5.32 19.71
CA SER A 143 -4.95 -5.73 20.76
C SER A 143 -6.23 -6.38 20.24
N ASP A 144 -6.48 -6.37 18.93
CA ASP A 144 -7.69 -6.99 18.35
C ASP A 144 -7.60 -8.52 18.50
N PRO A 145 -8.56 -9.16 19.22
CA PRO A 145 -8.53 -10.60 19.47
C PRO A 145 -8.67 -11.45 18.21
N SER A 146 -9.12 -10.87 17.09
CA SER A 146 -9.20 -11.57 15.80
C SER A 146 -7.82 -12.00 15.30
N ASN A 147 -6.75 -11.26 15.62
CA ASN A 147 -5.39 -11.61 15.27
C ASN A 147 -4.99 -12.97 15.85
N GLN A 148 -5.12 -13.14 17.16
CA GLN A 148 -4.80 -14.40 17.83
C GLN A 148 -5.65 -15.55 17.31
N LYS A 149 -6.95 -15.31 17.10
CA LYS A 149 -7.88 -16.31 16.55
C LYS A 149 -7.50 -16.76 15.14
N GLN A 150 -7.07 -15.81 14.28
CA GLN A 150 -6.62 -16.14 12.91
C GLN A 150 -5.29 -16.90 12.93
N MET A 151 -4.34 -16.50 13.78
CA MET A 151 -3.04 -17.17 13.93
C MET A 151 -3.20 -18.59 14.46
N SER A 152 -4.03 -18.80 15.51
CA SER A 152 -4.32 -20.14 16.03
C SER A 152 -4.95 -21.05 14.97
N LYS A 153 -5.99 -20.60 14.28
CA LYS A 153 -6.61 -21.37 13.19
C LYS A 153 -5.62 -21.74 12.08
N PHE A 154 -4.70 -20.84 11.75
CA PHE A 154 -3.68 -21.11 10.74
C PHE A 154 -2.67 -22.15 11.24
N GLN A 155 -2.30 -22.11 12.52
CA GLN A 155 -1.42 -23.10 13.12
C GLN A 155 -2.10 -24.48 13.18
N ASP A 156 -3.34 -24.55 13.66
CA ASP A 156 -4.13 -25.80 13.71
C ASP A 156 -4.23 -26.45 12.32
N LEU A 157 -4.49 -25.64 11.29
CA LEU A 157 -4.51 -26.10 9.89
C LEU A 157 -3.15 -26.64 9.47
N TYR A 158 -2.08 -25.93 9.74
CA TYR A 158 -0.73 -26.36 9.39
C TYR A 158 -0.38 -27.69 10.08
N ASP A 159 -0.75 -27.82 11.35
CA ASP A 159 -0.46 -29.02 12.13
C ASP A 159 -1.27 -30.25 11.65
N SER A 160 -2.44 -30.04 11.05
CA SER A 160 -3.28 -31.12 10.49
C SER A 160 -2.68 -31.79 9.26
N PHE A 161 -1.78 -31.12 8.52
CA PHE A 161 -1.14 -31.70 7.34
C PHE A 161 0.06 -32.57 7.71
N SER A 162 0.17 -33.74 7.10
CA SER A 162 1.33 -34.65 7.25
C SER A 162 2.60 -34.05 6.61
N THR A 163 2.47 -33.47 5.43
CA THR A 163 3.54 -32.73 4.75
C THR A 163 3.52 -31.29 5.21
N LYS A 164 4.69 -30.72 5.47
CA LYS A 164 4.83 -29.37 6.00
C LYS A 164 5.23 -28.38 4.90
N PRO A 165 4.28 -27.64 4.30
CA PRO A 165 4.59 -26.58 3.34
C PRO A 165 5.27 -25.38 4.02
N GLU A 166 5.94 -24.54 3.23
CA GLU A 166 6.34 -23.21 3.73
C GLU A 166 5.11 -22.39 4.16
N ARG A 167 5.31 -21.36 4.97
CA ARG A 167 4.21 -20.59 5.57
C ARG A 167 4.34 -19.09 5.35
N SER A 168 3.20 -18.42 5.18
CA SER A 168 3.14 -16.96 5.10
C SER A 168 1.84 -16.41 5.67
N ILE A 169 1.94 -15.61 6.73
CA ILE A 169 0.79 -14.98 7.37
C ILE A 169 0.89 -13.44 7.43
N LEU A 170 2.11 -12.90 7.63
CA LEU A 170 2.30 -11.49 7.97
C LEU A 170 2.32 -10.57 6.76
N ASN A 171 1.62 -9.44 6.90
CA ASN A 171 1.73 -8.22 6.12
C ASN A 171 2.66 -7.22 6.83
N SER A 172 2.75 -5.97 6.36
CA SER A 172 3.64 -4.94 6.95
C SER A 172 3.42 -4.72 8.45
N SER A 173 2.18 -4.53 8.87
CA SER A 173 1.85 -4.31 10.30
C SER A 173 2.06 -5.58 11.10
N GLY A 174 1.77 -6.74 10.52
CA GLY A 174 2.01 -8.04 11.13
C GLY A 174 3.48 -8.28 11.43
N VAL A 175 4.38 -7.90 10.53
CA VAL A 175 5.85 -8.01 10.75
C VAL A 175 6.30 -7.19 11.96
N ILE A 176 5.73 -6.03 12.15
CA ILE A 176 6.07 -5.15 13.27
C ILE A 176 5.47 -5.68 14.60
N ASN A 177 4.19 -6.08 14.56
CA ASN A 177 3.42 -6.37 15.77
C ASN A 177 3.49 -7.84 16.23
N PHE A 178 3.78 -8.77 15.31
CA PHE A 178 3.79 -10.22 15.57
C PHE A 178 5.03 -10.91 14.98
N PRO A 179 6.26 -10.42 15.19
CA PRO A 179 7.48 -10.91 14.52
C PRO A 179 7.73 -12.41 14.73
N SER A 180 7.28 -13.01 15.84
CA SER A 180 7.39 -14.45 16.11
C SER A 180 6.62 -15.34 15.11
N HIS A 181 5.70 -14.75 14.33
CA HIS A 181 4.93 -15.43 13.27
C HIS A 181 5.46 -15.11 11.85
N ALA A 182 6.64 -14.53 11.74
CA ALA A 182 7.34 -14.33 10.48
C ALA A 182 7.99 -15.66 10.06
N TYR A 183 7.18 -16.57 9.58
CA TYR A 183 7.61 -17.90 9.15
C TYR A 183 8.56 -17.83 7.93
N ASP A 184 8.30 -18.61 6.89
CA ASP A 184 9.18 -18.71 5.73
C ASP A 184 9.11 -17.49 4.81
N TRP A 185 7.93 -16.83 4.77
CA TRP A 185 7.68 -15.66 3.93
C TRP A 185 6.88 -14.57 4.64
N VAL A 186 7.30 -13.31 4.47
CA VAL A 186 6.49 -12.13 4.80
C VAL A 186 6.15 -11.32 3.55
N ARG A 187 5.02 -10.61 3.56
CA ARG A 187 4.50 -9.85 2.42
C ARG A 187 4.27 -8.39 2.80
N CYS A 188 5.30 -7.58 2.64
CA CYS A 188 5.28 -6.18 3.04
C CYS A 188 4.90 -5.27 1.87
N GLY A 189 3.82 -4.50 2.04
CA GLY A 189 3.36 -3.50 1.09
C GLY A 189 3.49 -2.11 1.69
N ILE A 190 2.48 -1.66 2.40
CA ILE A 190 2.37 -0.27 2.89
C ILE A 190 3.57 0.20 3.71
N GLY A 191 4.24 -0.70 4.41
CA GLY A 191 5.45 -0.39 5.17
C GLY A 191 6.64 0.04 4.30
N LEU A 192 6.71 -0.41 3.03
CA LEU A 192 7.74 0.02 2.07
C LEU A 192 7.61 1.52 1.74
N TYR A 193 6.39 2.04 1.84
CA TYR A 193 6.04 3.41 1.45
C TYR A 193 5.89 4.35 2.66
N GLY A 194 6.16 3.84 3.87
CA GLY A 194 6.02 4.62 5.10
C GLY A 194 4.57 4.86 5.55
N GLY A 195 3.64 4.06 5.06
CA GLY A 195 2.20 4.26 5.30
C GLY A 195 1.63 3.47 6.51
N VAL A 196 2.47 2.94 7.41
CA VAL A 196 2.01 2.31 8.66
C VAL A 196 1.88 3.39 9.74
N SER A 197 0.66 3.64 10.21
CA SER A 197 0.40 4.65 11.24
C SER A 197 1.06 4.26 12.57
N GLY A 198 1.54 5.26 13.31
CA GLY A 198 2.17 5.07 14.61
C GLY A 198 3.64 4.61 14.58
N VAL A 199 4.22 4.33 13.41
CA VAL A 199 5.62 3.87 13.26
C VAL A 199 6.47 4.99 12.67
N THR A 200 7.21 5.67 13.52
CA THR A 200 8.01 6.87 13.14
C THR A 200 9.27 6.56 12.34
N GLU A 201 9.78 5.34 12.43
CA GLU A 201 10.94 4.83 11.69
C GLU A 201 10.64 4.64 10.20
N LEU A 202 9.38 4.42 9.87
CA LEU A 202 8.93 4.31 8.48
C LEU A 202 8.56 5.70 7.95
N LYS A 203 9.42 6.26 7.13
CA LYS A 203 9.20 7.56 6.49
C LYS A 203 8.35 7.44 5.24
N THR A 204 7.46 8.41 4.99
CA THR A 204 6.74 8.52 3.72
C THR A 204 7.73 8.55 2.56
N ALA A 205 7.59 7.63 1.61
CA ALA A 205 8.57 7.42 0.54
C ALA A 205 8.55 8.50 -0.54
N VAL A 206 7.48 9.29 -0.62
CA VAL A 206 7.26 10.30 -1.67
C VAL A 206 6.95 11.66 -1.09
N THR A 207 7.45 12.73 -1.73
CA THR A 207 6.99 14.10 -1.50
C THR A 207 5.93 14.45 -2.53
N PHE A 208 4.69 14.66 -2.10
CA PHE A 208 3.63 15.21 -2.93
C PHE A 208 3.48 16.69 -2.67
N LYS A 209 3.77 17.50 -3.68
CA LYS A 209 3.79 18.97 -3.56
C LYS A 209 3.32 19.64 -4.82
N SER A 210 2.80 20.86 -4.69
CA SER A 210 2.48 21.73 -5.82
C SER A 210 2.77 23.20 -5.52
N LYS A 211 2.61 24.07 -6.52
CA LYS A 211 2.99 25.48 -6.42
C LYS A 211 1.81 26.39 -6.09
N ILE A 212 2.09 27.45 -5.34
CA ILE A 212 1.19 28.58 -5.18
C ILE A 212 1.14 29.36 -6.49
N ILE A 213 -0.08 29.57 -7.02
CA ILE A 213 -0.32 30.28 -8.27
C ILE A 213 -1.09 31.61 -8.07
N SER A 214 -1.60 31.86 -6.88
CA SER A 214 -2.24 33.14 -6.50
C SER A 214 -2.25 33.32 -5.01
N ILE A 215 -2.25 34.57 -4.55
CA ILE A 215 -2.48 34.94 -3.14
C ILE A 215 -3.54 36.02 -3.13
N ASN A 216 -4.65 35.75 -2.41
CA ASN A 216 -5.78 36.64 -2.29
C ASN A 216 -5.94 37.14 -0.84
N LYS A 217 -6.20 38.43 -0.69
CA LYS A 217 -6.63 38.99 0.59
C LYS A 217 -8.15 39.00 0.66
N ILE A 218 -8.72 38.44 1.70
CA ILE A 218 -10.17 38.36 1.92
C ILE A 218 -10.54 39.03 3.25
N LYS A 219 -11.76 39.46 3.34
CA LYS A 219 -12.29 40.14 4.53
C LYS A 219 -13.02 39.17 5.44
N LYS A 220 -13.11 39.54 6.72
CA LYS A 220 -13.96 38.83 7.68
C LYS A 220 -15.37 38.63 7.11
N GLY A 221 -15.87 37.42 7.14
CA GLY A 221 -17.16 37.01 6.60
C GLY A 221 -17.17 36.50 5.17
N ASP A 222 -16.12 36.77 4.39
CA ASP A 222 -15.98 36.22 3.00
C ASP A 222 -15.98 34.72 3.02
N ALA A 223 -16.69 34.13 2.04
CA ALA A 223 -16.68 32.67 1.82
C ALA A 223 -15.57 32.26 0.88
N VAL A 224 -15.00 31.06 1.09
CA VAL A 224 -13.94 30.50 0.23
C VAL A 224 -14.39 29.19 -0.41
N GLY A 225 -14.20 29.10 -1.74
CA GLY A 225 -14.46 27.92 -2.54
C GLY A 225 -15.94 27.61 -2.77
N TYR A 226 -16.19 26.48 -3.43
CA TYR A 226 -17.54 26.07 -3.81
C TYR A 226 -18.47 25.86 -2.62
N GLY A 227 -19.67 26.44 -2.72
CA GLY A 227 -20.73 26.32 -1.70
C GLY A 227 -20.47 27.12 -0.43
N GLY A 228 -19.37 27.88 -0.34
CA GLY A 228 -19.06 28.71 0.82
C GLY A 228 -19.04 27.95 2.15
N ARG A 229 -18.54 26.70 2.13
CA ARG A 229 -18.51 25.79 3.29
C ARG A 229 -17.86 26.43 4.52
N ILE A 230 -16.86 27.27 4.28
CA ILE A 230 -16.14 27.97 5.33
C ILE A 230 -16.10 29.45 5.04
N ARG A 231 -16.12 30.28 6.09
CA ARG A 231 -16.02 31.73 6.01
C ARG A 231 -14.87 32.25 6.85
N ALA A 232 -14.25 33.31 6.34
CA ALA A 232 -13.17 34.00 7.04
C ALA A 232 -13.64 34.54 8.40
N LYS A 233 -12.94 34.13 9.48
CA LYS A 233 -13.23 34.61 10.85
C LYS A 233 -12.64 36.01 11.14
N GLN A 234 -11.67 36.42 10.33
CA GLN A 234 -10.95 37.69 10.37
C GLN A 234 -10.52 38.07 8.96
N ASP A 235 -9.86 39.18 8.75
CA ASP A 235 -9.17 39.47 7.49
C ASP A 235 -8.04 38.43 7.31
N MET A 236 -7.97 37.79 6.15
CA MET A 236 -7.08 36.64 5.89
C MET A 236 -6.33 36.80 4.58
N SER A 237 -5.20 36.13 4.50
CA SER A 237 -4.45 35.86 3.25
C SER A 237 -4.60 34.39 2.87
N ILE A 238 -5.11 34.15 1.66
CA ILE A 238 -5.37 32.79 1.15
C ILE A 238 -4.48 32.52 -0.06
N ALA A 239 -3.64 31.49 0.03
CA ALA A 239 -2.90 30.97 -1.10
C ALA A 239 -3.78 30.01 -1.92
N VAL A 240 -3.72 30.13 -3.24
CA VAL A 240 -4.32 29.19 -4.20
C VAL A 240 -3.21 28.31 -4.78
N VAL A 241 -3.36 27.00 -4.65
CA VAL A 241 -2.37 26.01 -5.05
C VAL A 241 -2.85 25.23 -6.26
N TYR A 242 -1.96 25.01 -7.24
CA TYR A 242 -2.24 24.27 -8.47
C TYR A 242 -2.23 22.76 -8.20
N CYS A 243 -3.26 22.26 -7.55
CA CYS A 243 -3.52 20.86 -7.24
C CYS A 243 -5.00 20.70 -6.88
N GLY A 244 -5.62 19.61 -7.28
CA GLY A 244 -7.01 19.33 -6.96
C GLY A 244 -7.36 17.85 -7.06
N TYR A 245 -8.68 17.54 -7.05
CA TYR A 245 -9.09 16.14 -7.07
C TYR A 245 -8.81 15.43 -8.41
N ALA A 246 -8.61 16.15 -9.49
CA ALA A 246 -8.19 15.57 -10.77
C ALA A 246 -6.71 15.12 -10.75
N ASP A 247 -5.90 15.61 -9.79
CA ASP A 247 -4.54 15.14 -9.55
C ASP A 247 -4.50 13.91 -8.60
N GLY A 248 -5.67 13.45 -8.15
CA GLY A 248 -5.80 12.38 -7.17
C GLY A 248 -5.87 12.88 -5.72
N PHE A 249 -5.85 14.21 -5.49
CA PHE A 249 -6.05 14.75 -4.15
C PHE A 249 -7.48 14.51 -3.66
N PRO A 250 -7.73 14.11 -2.38
CA PRO A 250 -9.07 13.79 -1.92
C PRO A 250 -9.98 15.01 -1.87
N GLN A 251 -11.09 14.95 -2.61
CA GLN A 251 -12.11 16.02 -2.60
C GLN A 251 -12.77 16.18 -1.22
N SER A 252 -12.77 15.10 -0.43
CA SER A 252 -13.30 15.04 0.93
C SER A 252 -12.36 15.63 1.98
N ALA A 253 -11.16 16.10 1.62
CA ALA A 253 -10.23 16.68 2.57
C ALA A 253 -10.87 17.82 3.37
N LEU A 254 -10.60 17.81 4.68
CA LEU A 254 -11.23 18.69 5.66
C LEU A 254 -10.50 20.04 5.74
N ASP A 255 -11.26 21.09 6.08
CA ASP A 255 -10.68 22.35 6.50
C ASP A 255 -9.80 22.14 7.75
N GLY A 256 -8.67 22.85 7.82
CA GLY A 256 -7.69 22.66 8.89
C GLY A 256 -6.69 21.53 8.67
N THR A 257 -6.80 20.76 7.57
CA THR A 257 -5.77 19.78 7.19
C THR A 257 -4.40 20.48 7.08
N SER A 258 -3.39 19.90 7.75
CA SER A 258 -2.04 20.47 7.77
C SER A 258 -1.33 20.26 6.44
N VAL A 259 -0.62 21.30 6.00
CA VAL A 259 0.32 21.30 4.88
C VAL A 259 1.59 22.07 5.28
N ARG A 260 2.67 21.99 4.51
CA ARG A 260 3.90 22.75 4.79
C ARG A 260 4.24 23.69 3.63
N ILE A 261 4.67 24.89 3.98
CA ILE A 261 5.17 25.91 3.05
C ILE A 261 6.43 26.50 3.68
N ASN A 262 7.57 26.45 2.96
CA ASN A 262 8.86 26.97 3.45
C ASN A 262 9.18 26.45 4.88
N ASP A 263 9.00 25.16 5.12
CA ASP A 263 9.18 24.46 6.40
C ASP A 263 8.24 24.89 7.54
N LYS A 264 7.29 25.76 7.27
CA LYS A 264 6.25 26.20 8.23
C LYS A 264 4.94 25.49 7.97
N GLU A 265 4.18 25.27 9.03
CA GLU A 265 2.84 24.67 8.93
C GLU A 265 1.82 25.71 8.48
N ALA A 266 0.95 25.32 7.56
CA ALA A 266 -0.24 26.05 7.14
C ALA A 266 -1.45 25.11 7.11
N LYS A 267 -2.66 25.64 6.94
CA LYS A 267 -3.89 24.86 7.00
C LYS A 267 -4.71 25.01 5.72
N MET A 268 -5.26 23.93 5.24
CA MET A 268 -6.26 23.97 4.17
C MET A 268 -7.48 24.75 4.63
N PHE A 269 -8.05 25.56 3.74
CA PHE A 269 -9.18 26.45 4.02
C PHE A 269 -10.10 26.53 2.80
N GLY A 270 -11.20 25.83 2.82
CA GLY A 270 -12.14 25.72 1.70
C GLY A 270 -12.18 24.35 1.04
N ARG A 271 -13.21 24.12 0.24
CA ARG A 271 -13.42 22.85 -0.46
C ARG A 271 -12.40 22.67 -1.59
N VAL A 272 -11.83 21.49 -1.69
CA VAL A 272 -10.96 21.09 -2.81
C VAL A 272 -11.74 21.16 -4.12
N SER A 273 -11.19 21.86 -5.11
CA SER A 273 -11.71 21.98 -6.47
C SER A 273 -11.04 20.95 -7.39
N MET A 274 -11.45 20.92 -8.67
CA MET A 274 -10.88 19.99 -9.66
C MET A 274 -9.36 20.12 -9.76
N ASP A 275 -8.86 21.35 -9.86
CA ASP A 275 -7.45 21.67 -10.11
C ASP A 275 -6.83 22.61 -9.06
N LEU A 276 -7.60 23.02 -8.04
CA LEU A 276 -7.17 24.05 -7.08
C LEU A 276 -7.49 23.66 -5.62
N ILE A 277 -6.56 24.03 -4.75
CA ILE A 277 -6.70 23.94 -3.28
C ILE A 277 -6.41 25.33 -2.72
N THR A 278 -7.13 25.71 -1.66
CA THR A 278 -6.93 26.97 -0.95
C THR A 278 -6.36 26.72 0.44
N ILE A 279 -5.43 27.57 0.87
CA ILE A 279 -4.67 27.43 2.12
C ILE A 279 -4.63 28.76 2.85
N ASP A 280 -4.92 28.75 4.15
CA ASP A 280 -4.74 29.90 5.03
C ASP A 280 -3.23 30.12 5.30
N ILE A 281 -2.74 31.27 4.85
CA ILE A 281 -1.37 31.72 5.06
C ILE A 281 -1.28 33.01 5.88
N THR A 282 -2.34 33.37 6.58
CA THR A 282 -2.48 34.66 7.31
C THR A 282 -1.35 34.88 8.30
N HIS A 283 -0.87 33.84 8.92
CA HIS A 283 0.22 33.88 9.91
C HIS A 283 1.63 33.73 9.30
N LEU A 284 1.73 33.59 7.97
CA LEU A 284 3.01 33.44 7.25
C LEU A 284 3.33 34.70 6.44
N ASN A 285 4.41 35.41 6.81
CA ASN A 285 4.75 36.71 6.21
C ASN A 285 5.64 36.58 4.95
N ASP A 286 6.24 35.42 4.70
CA ASP A 286 7.28 35.18 3.68
C ASP A 286 6.81 34.29 2.51
N VAL A 287 5.49 34.01 2.44
CA VAL A 287 4.89 33.20 1.37
C VAL A 287 4.63 34.04 0.14
N LYS A 288 5.04 33.55 -1.04
CA LYS A 288 4.89 34.22 -2.32
C LYS A 288 4.45 33.29 -3.44
N PHE A 289 4.04 33.89 -4.56
CA PHE A 289 3.79 33.18 -5.81
C PHE A 289 4.98 32.29 -6.19
N GLY A 290 4.69 31.04 -6.57
CA GLY A 290 5.69 30.07 -6.98
C GLY A 290 6.28 29.23 -5.86
N ASP A 291 6.01 29.55 -4.59
CA ASP A 291 6.44 28.70 -3.45
C ASP A 291 5.79 27.33 -3.50
N TRP A 292 6.52 26.33 -3.00
CA TRP A 292 6.05 24.96 -2.91
C TRP A 292 5.20 24.75 -1.65
N VAL A 293 4.10 24.06 -1.83
CA VAL A 293 3.25 23.52 -0.77
C VAL A 293 3.41 22.01 -0.74
N GLU A 294 3.87 21.47 0.36
CA GLU A 294 3.94 20.03 0.61
C GLU A 294 2.67 19.54 1.30
N PHE A 295 2.00 18.59 0.69
CA PHE A 295 0.84 17.92 1.28
C PHE A 295 1.26 16.74 2.16
N TRP A 296 2.27 15.99 1.73
CA TRP A 296 3.00 15.00 2.53
C TRP A 296 4.42 14.78 1.98
N SER A 297 5.32 14.36 2.86
CA SER A 297 6.74 14.13 2.57
C SER A 297 7.36 13.22 3.65
N PRO A 298 8.65 12.84 3.56
CA PRO A 298 9.35 12.18 4.65
C PRO A 298 9.32 12.94 5.98
N GLN A 299 9.23 14.27 5.94
CA GLN A 299 9.16 15.16 7.11
C GLN A 299 7.72 15.51 7.52
N HIS A 300 6.76 15.30 6.63
CA HIS A 300 5.33 15.56 6.83
C HIS A 300 4.52 14.32 6.47
N SER A 301 4.39 13.41 7.43
CA SER A 301 3.86 12.06 7.22
C SER A 301 2.48 12.03 6.57
N ILE A 302 2.34 11.21 5.54
CA ILE A 302 1.04 10.91 4.90
C ILE A 302 0.03 10.31 5.89
N ASN A 303 0.50 9.61 6.93
CA ASN A 303 -0.39 9.03 7.94
C ASN A 303 -1.09 10.12 8.76
N LYS A 304 -0.38 11.22 9.11
CA LYS A 304 -1.01 12.36 9.78
C LYS A 304 -2.11 13.02 8.93
N PHE A 305 -1.86 13.12 7.62
CA PHE A 305 -2.87 13.59 6.67
C PHE A 305 -4.06 12.63 6.62
N ALA A 306 -3.80 11.33 6.51
CA ALA A 306 -4.83 10.29 6.45
C ALA A 306 -5.70 10.28 7.72
N ASP A 307 -5.08 10.23 8.89
CA ASP A 307 -5.76 10.17 10.20
C ASP A 307 -6.66 11.39 10.42
N TYR A 308 -6.16 12.60 10.13
CA TYR A 308 -6.96 13.84 10.26
C TYR A 308 -8.20 13.83 9.37
N ASN A 309 -8.06 13.32 8.15
CA ASN A 309 -9.13 13.28 7.14
C ASN A 309 -10.00 12.02 7.20
N LYS A 310 -9.77 11.10 8.14
CA LYS A 310 -10.44 9.77 8.24
C LYS A 310 -10.31 8.95 6.96
N LEU A 311 -9.14 9.01 6.36
CA LEU A 311 -8.74 8.28 5.16
C LEU A 311 -7.64 7.27 5.51
N ILE A 312 -7.23 6.47 4.55
CA ILE A 312 -6.09 5.56 4.68
C ILE A 312 -4.96 5.98 3.72
N SER A 313 -3.72 5.86 4.19
CA SER A 313 -2.53 6.19 3.39
C SER A 313 -2.46 5.41 2.07
N TYR A 314 -2.96 4.18 2.04
CA TYR A 314 -3.09 3.35 0.82
C TYR A 314 -3.86 4.05 -0.30
N GLU A 315 -5.03 4.60 0.03
CA GLU A 315 -5.88 5.31 -0.93
C GLU A 315 -5.21 6.57 -1.43
N LEU A 316 -4.63 7.37 -0.52
CA LEU A 316 -3.94 8.61 -0.86
C LEU A 316 -2.80 8.39 -1.86
N MET A 317 -1.99 7.34 -1.66
CA MET A 317 -0.88 7.01 -2.54
C MET A 317 -1.37 6.51 -3.92
N THR A 318 -2.31 5.58 -3.91
CA THR A 318 -2.78 4.92 -5.15
C THR A 318 -3.63 5.81 -6.03
N ARG A 319 -4.19 6.90 -5.49
CA ARG A 319 -5.05 7.84 -6.23
C ARG A 319 -4.29 8.86 -7.06
N ILE A 320 -3.00 9.10 -6.78
CA ILE A 320 -2.22 10.11 -7.52
C ILE A 320 -2.29 9.81 -9.01
N ASP A 321 -2.91 10.73 -9.75
CA ASP A 321 -3.19 10.58 -11.19
C ASP A 321 -1.90 10.62 -12.01
N ARG A 322 -1.93 10.00 -13.19
CA ARG A 322 -0.79 9.94 -14.12
C ARG A 322 -0.38 11.31 -14.66
N ARG A 323 -1.28 12.30 -14.66
CA ARG A 323 -0.96 13.69 -15.08
C ARG A 323 -0.01 14.39 -14.09
N VAL A 324 0.09 13.91 -12.85
CA VAL A 324 1.07 14.41 -11.89
C VAL A 324 2.45 13.90 -12.26
N ARG A 325 3.36 14.81 -12.55
CA ARG A 325 4.74 14.47 -12.92
C ARG A 325 5.46 13.81 -11.73
N ARG A 326 6.03 12.62 -11.95
CA ARG A 326 6.95 11.98 -10.99
C ARG A 326 8.37 12.41 -11.31
N VAL A 327 9.11 12.74 -10.29
CA VAL A 327 10.53 13.10 -10.37
C VAL A 327 11.27 12.27 -9.34
N ILE A 328 12.29 11.59 -9.80
CA ILE A 328 13.12 10.74 -8.95
C ILE A 328 14.29 11.58 -8.47
N TYR A 329 14.50 11.60 -7.18
CA TYR A 329 15.68 12.21 -6.58
C TYR A 329 16.67 11.09 -6.25
N GLU A 330 17.90 11.22 -6.78
CA GLU A 330 19.04 10.45 -6.31
C GLU A 330 19.57 11.15 -5.05
N ASN A 331 19.65 10.43 -3.95
CA ASN A 331 20.23 10.92 -2.70
C ASN A 331 21.73 10.68 -2.71
#